data_05d4e8c4e9ff179b417ad2e5951806b1
#
_entry.id   05d4e8c4e9ff179b417ad2e5951806b1
#
_cell.length_a   1.000
_cell.length_b   1.000
_cell.length_c   1.000
_cell.angle_alpha   90.00
_cell.angle_beta   90.00
_cell.angle_gamma   90.00
#
_symmetry.space_group_name_H-M   'P 1'
#
loop_
_entity.id
_entity.type
_entity.pdbx_description
1 polymer ?
#
loop_
_entity_poly.entity_id
_entity_poly.type
_entity_poly.pdbx_seq_one_letter_code
_entity_poly.pdbx_strand_id
1 'polypeptide(L)'
;PYVPVSAAAQTVQGDYGVFDTMDQAVEAAYLAQKAYQAGFQLRDRERLIKSIRETGIKNAEKLARMSVDETGLGRYEDKILKNMLVLERTPGTECLRTEAISGDDGLTIVEHSPYGVIGAITPVTNPTETIINNVISMLSGGNSVVFNVHPSAKEVCRFAVQMINRAI
;
A
#
# COMPACT_ATOMS: atom_id res chain seq x y z
N PRO A 1 -12.90 12.99 20.45
CA PRO A 1 -14.09 12.20 20.24
C PRO A 1 -14.03 11.67 18.81
N TYR A 2 -14.05 10.35 18.69
CA TYR A 2 -14.17 9.63 17.41
C TYR A 2 -15.51 10.03 16.79
N VAL A 3 -15.48 10.70 15.64
CA VAL A 3 -16.68 10.90 14.83
C VAL A 3 -16.79 9.66 13.95
N PRO A 4 -17.77 8.78 14.16
CA PRO A 4 -17.98 7.67 13.24
C PRO A 4 -18.32 8.27 11.88
N VAL A 5 -17.54 7.92 10.85
CA VAL A 5 -17.88 8.23 9.47
C VAL A 5 -19.27 7.62 9.24
N SER A 6 -20.26 8.50 9.01
CA SER A 6 -21.63 8.13 8.75
C SER A 6 -21.67 7.03 7.68
N ALA A 7 -22.45 5.98 7.93
CA ALA A 7 -22.66 4.81 7.06
C ALA A 7 -23.38 5.11 5.71
N ALA A 8 -23.26 6.32 5.20
CA ALA A 8 -23.81 6.78 3.93
C ALA A 8 -22.77 6.91 2.80
N ALA A 9 -21.52 6.46 3.00
CA ALA A 9 -20.64 6.22 1.89
C ALA A 9 -21.18 4.96 1.18
N GLN A 10 -21.83 5.14 0.03
CA GLN A 10 -22.09 4.05 -0.90
C GLN A 10 -20.72 3.42 -1.16
N THR A 11 -20.45 2.28 -0.52
CA THR A 11 -19.24 1.52 -0.73
C THR A 11 -19.30 1.04 -2.16
N VAL A 12 -18.41 1.54 -3.01
CA VAL A 12 -18.16 0.92 -4.30
C VAL A 12 -17.71 -0.49 -3.98
N GLN A 13 -18.58 -1.46 -4.27
CA GLN A 13 -18.41 -2.83 -3.82
C GLN A 13 -17.39 -3.52 -4.74
N GLY A 14 -16.13 -3.56 -4.31
CA GLY A 14 -15.06 -4.32 -4.95
C GLY A 14 -14.75 -5.60 -4.18
N ASP A 15 -14.08 -6.54 -4.82
CA ASP A 15 -13.61 -7.79 -4.20
C ASP A 15 -12.28 -7.53 -3.48
N TYR A 16 -12.36 -7.04 -2.23
CA TYR A 16 -11.19 -6.68 -1.41
C TYR A 16 -10.17 -5.79 -2.16
N GLY A 17 -10.66 -4.65 -2.69
CA GLY A 17 -9.82 -3.68 -3.39
C GLY A 17 -9.58 -3.98 -4.87
N VAL A 18 -10.24 -5.01 -5.43
CA VAL A 18 -10.23 -5.31 -6.86
C VAL A 18 -11.57 -4.89 -7.48
N PHE A 19 -11.51 -4.15 -8.57
CA PHE A 19 -12.66 -3.57 -9.26
C PHE A 19 -12.65 -3.93 -10.73
N ASP A 20 -13.81 -3.87 -11.39
CA ASP A 20 -13.94 -4.18 -12.80
C ASP A 20 -13.42 -3.07 -13.71
N THR A 21 -13.49 -1.82 -13.25
CA THR A 21 -13.04 -0.66 -14.00
C THR A 21 -12.07 0.21 -13.18
N MET A 22 -11.23 0.94 -13.89
CA MET A 22 -10.30 1.91 -13.29
C MET A 22 -11.06 3.04 -12.58
N ASP A 23 -12.17 3.50 -13.13
CA ASP A 23 -12.99 4.58 -12.54
C ASP A 23 -13.54 4.16 -11.16
N GLN A 24 -14.03 2.92 -11.03
CA GLN A 24 -14.48 2.38 -9.75
C GLN A 24 -13.33 2.29 -8.72
N ALA A 25 -12.15 1.86 -9.17
CA ALA A 25 -10.98 1.78 -8.30
C ALA A 25 -10.54 3.17 -7.81
N VAL A 26 -10.53 4.16 -8.70
CA VAL A 26 -10.18 5.56 -8.38
C VAL A 26 -11.21 6.17 -7.42
N GLU A 27 -12.49 5.96 -7.65
CA GLU A 27 -13.56 6.46 -6.78
C GLU A 27 -13.46 5.84 -5.38
N ALA A 28 -13.28 4.52 -5.29
CA ALA A 28 -13.09 3.84 -4.02
C ALA A 28 -11.84 4.34 -3.26
N ALA A 29 -10.73 4.51 -3.97
CA ALA A 29 -9.50 5.05 -3.39
C ALA A 29 -9.66 6.50 -2.92
N TYR A 30 -10.43 7.32 -3.64
CA TYR A 30 -10.73 8.69 -3.25
C TYR A 30 -11.55 8.77 -1.96
N LEU A 31 -12.59 7.92 -1.84
CA LEU A 31 -13.40 7.83 -0.63
C LEU A 31 -12.56 7.32 0.56
N ALA A 32 -11.75 6.28 0.32
CA ALA A 32 -10.82 5.76 1.32
C ALA A 32 -9.79 6.82 1.76
N GLN A 33 -9.26 7.62 0.82
CA GLN A 33 -8.32 8.71 1.11
C GLN A 33 -8.93 9.75 2.05
N LYS A 34 -10.17 10.15 1.82
CA LYS A 34 -10.87 11.11 2.70
C LYS A 34 -11.04 10.56 4.12
N ALA A 35 -11.45 9.29 4.24
CA ALA A 35 -11.58 8.62 5.53
C ALA A 35 -10.22 8.49 6.24
N TYR A 36 -9.18 8.15 5.48
CA TYR A 36 -7.81 8.01 5.97
C TYR A 36 -7.26 9.32 6.55
N GLN A 37 -7.43 10.42 5.81
CA GLN A 37 -7.01 11.75 6.28
C GLN A 37 -7.81 12.25 7.48
N ALA A 38 -9.10 11.96 7.55
CA ALA A 38 -9.97 12.46 8.61
C ALA A 38 -9.82 11.69 9.93
N GLY A 39 -9.49 10.39 9.88
CA GLY A 39 -9.60 9.50 11.03
C GLY A 39 -8.30 8.83 11.50
N PHE A 40 -7.26 8.78 10.67
CA PHE A 40 -6.05 8.01 10.98
C PHE A 40 -4.90 8.88 11.46
N GLN A 41 -4.40 8.57 12.65
CA GLN A 41 -3.18 9.15 13.21
C GLN A 41 -1.95 8.32 12.84
N LEU A 42 -0.76 8.82 13.13
CA LEU A 42 0.51 8.11 12.83
C LEU A 42 0.53 6.69 13.44
N ARG A 43 0.09 6.54 14.70
CA ARG A 43 -0.01 5.23 15.38
C ARG A 43 -0.93 4.23 14.66
N ASP A 44 -1.96 4.72 13.98
CA ASP A 44 -2.89 3.86 13.23
C ASP A 44 -2.23 3.41 11.93
N ARG A 45 -1.48 4.30 11.27
CA ARG A 45 -0.65 3.94 10.11
C ARG A 45 0.41 2.88 10.47
N GLU A 46 1.08 3.03 11.62
CA GLU A 46 2.04 2.04 12.13
C GLU A 46 1.41 0.65 12.28
N ARG A 47 0.18 0.58 12.82
CA ARG A 47 -0.57 -0.68 12.94
C ARG A 47 -0.90 -1.29 11.59
N LEU A 48 -1.35 -0.47 10.63
CA LEU A 48 -1.63 -0.93 9.27
C LEU A 48 -0.38 -1.50 8.61
N ILE A 49 0.74 -0.77 8.63
CA ILE A 49 2.01 -1.22 8.06
C ILE A 49 2.49 -2.51 8.71
N LYS A 50 2.40 -2.61 10.03
CA LYS A 50 2.73 -3.85 10.76
C LYS A 50 1.87 -5.02 10.28
N SER A 51 0.56 -4.84 10.18
CA SER A 51 -0.37 -5.89 9.72
C SER A 51 -0.07 -6.34 8.28
N ILE A 52 0.24 -5.39 7.39
CA ILE A 52 0.65 -5.67 6.01
C ILE A 52 1.93 -6.51 5.99
N ARG A 53 2.96 -6.13 6.76
CA ARG A 53 4.22 -6.87 6.84
C ARG A 53 4.01 -8.30 7.34
N GLU A 54 3.30 -8.46 8.46
CA GLU A 54 3.04 -9.78 9.05
C GLU A 54 2.25 -10.69 8.11
N THR A 55 1.24 -10.14 7.43
CA THR A 55 0.44 -10.89 6.47
C THR A 55 1.24 -11.23 5.21
N GLY A 56 2.04 -10.28 4.73
CA GLY A 56 2.93 -10.49 3.59
C GLY A 56 3.96 -11.58 3.85
N ILE A 57 4.61 -11.58 5.02
CA ILE A 57 5.59 -12.61 5.42
C ILE A 57 4.94 -14.00 5.41
N LYS A 58 3.73 -14.15 5.97
CA LYS A 58 2.99 -15.42 5.95
C LYS A 58 2.64 -15.92 4.54
N ASN A 59 2.58 -15.02 3.57
CA ASN A 59 2.23 -15.33 2.20
C ASN A 59 3.41 -15.22 1.20
N ALA A 60 4.63 -14.97 1.67
CA ALA A 60 5.79 -14.72 0.81
C ALA A 60 6.08 -15.86 -0.18
N GLU A 61 5.99 -17.11 0.27
CA GLU A 61 6.16 -18.30 -0.57
C GLU A 61 5.04 -18.43 -1.60
N LYS A 62 3.78 -18.21 -1.21
CA LYS A 62 2.63 -18.25 -2.13
C LYS A 62 2.73 -17.18 -3.20
N LEU A 63 3.08 -15.95 -2.83
CA LEU A 63 3.31 -14.85 -3.77
C LEU A 63 4.45 -15.18 -4.75
N ALA A 64 5.54 -15.76 -4.26
CA ALA A 64 6.66 -16.18 -5.09
C ALA A 64 6.25 -17.26 -6.10
N ARG A 65 5.52 -18.29 -5.64
CA ARG A 65 5.03 -19.36 -6.51
C ARG A 65 4.12 -18.83 -7.60
N MET A 66 3.08 -18.08 -7.22
CA MET A 66 2.14 -17.48 -8.18
C MET A 66 2.86 -16.57 -9.18
N SER A 67 3.84 -15.80 -8.72
CA SER A 67 4.61 -14.89 -9.60
C SER A 67 5.40 -15.66 -10.66
N VAL A 68 6.08 -16.74 -10.29
CA VAL A 68 6.85 -17.57 -11.23
C VAL A 68 5.92 -18.33 -12.18
N ASP A 69 4.86 -18.92 -11.66
CA ASP A 69 3.93 -19.74 -12.45
C ASP A 69 3.19 -18.88 -13.50
N GLU A 70 2.79 -17.65 -13.15
CA GLU A 70 2.07 -16.77 -14.07
C GLU A 70 3.01 -16.07 -15.08
N THR A 71 4.17 -15.58 -14.62
CA THR A 71 5.03 -14.74 -15.46
C THR A 71 6.10 -15.53 -16.21
N GLY A 72 6.46 -16.71 -15.72
CA GLY A 72 7.61 -17.48 -16.20
C GLY A 72 8.97 -16.82 -15.90
N LEU A 73 9.00 -15.79 -15.05
CA LEU A 73 10.20 -14.99 -14.81
C LEU A 73 10.77 -15.19 -13.41
N GLY A 74 12.09 -15.38 -13.36
CA GLY A 74 12.84 -15.54 -12.12
C GLY A 74 12.81 -16.95 -11.55
N ARG A 75 13.51 -17.14 -10.43
CA ARG A 75 13.55 -18.41 -9.69
C ARG A 75 12.68 -18.27 -8.42
N TYR A 76 12.01 -19.34 -8.05
CA TYR A 76 11.09 -19.35 -6.92
C TYR A 76 11.76 -18.89 -5.61
N GLU A 77 12.93 -19.45 -5.31
CA GLU A 77 13.70 -19.14 -4.09
C GLU A 77 14.11 -17.66 -4.05
N ASP A 78 14.53 -17.10 -5.18
CA ASP A 78 14.91 -15.69 -5.27
C ASP A 78 13.68 -14.79 -5.09
N LYS A 79 12.51 -15.21 -5.58
CA LYS A 79 11.27 -14.47 -5.39
C LYS A 79 10.82 -14.44 -3.93
N ILE A 80 11.02 -15.54 -3.20
CA ILE A 80 10.79 -15.56 -1.75
C ILE A 80 11.68 -14.52 -1.06
N LEU A 81 12.99 -14.56 -1.34
CA LEU A 81 13.94 -13.62 -0.76
C LEU A 81 13.62 -12.17 -1.08
N LYS A 82 13.18 -11.89 -2.31
CA LYS A 82 12.76 -10.55 -2.72
C LYS A 82 11.50 -10.09 -1.97
N ASN A 83 10.49 -10.94 -1.87
CA ASN A 83 9.28 -10.63 -1.10
C ASN A 83 9.63 -10.35 0.37
N MET A 84 10.47 -11.18 0.98
CA MET A 84 10.94 -10.97 2.36
C MET A 84 11.70 -9.65 2.50
N LEU A 85 12.61 -9.35 1.56
CA LEU A 85 13.39 -8.12 1.57
C LEU A 85 12.50 -6.88 1.57
N VAL A 86 11.52 -6.79 0.68
CA VAL A 86 10.62 -5.62 0.61
C VAL A 86 9.71 -5.53 1.82
N LEU A 87 9.25 -6.65 2.37
CA LEU A 87 8.43 -6.66 3.59
C LEU A 87 9.21 -6.18 4.82
N GLU A 88 10.48 -6.53 4.93
CA GLU A 88 11.31 -6.20 6.09
C GLU A 88 11.99 -4.83 5.96
N ARG A 89 12.39 -4.43 4.74
CA ARG A 89 13.30 -3.31 4.54
C ARG A 89 12.68 -2.08 3.87
N THR A 90 11.48 -2.19 3.28
CA THR A 90 10.82 -0.98 2.74
C THR A 90 10.60 0.04 3.86
N PRO A 91 11.06 1.28 3.71
CA PRO A 91 10.81 2.33 4.68
C PRO A 91 9.31 2.55 4.92
N GLY A 92 8.93 2.69 6.19
CA GLY A 92 7.57 2.91 6.63
C GLY A 92 7.42 4.25 7.37
N THR A 93 6.55 4.26 8.36
CA THR A 93 6.27 5.45 9.19
C THR A 93 7.47 5.95 9.97
N GLU A 94 8.47 5.10 10.21
CA GLU A 94 9.71 5.47 10.89
C GLU A 94 10.54 6.53 10.17
N CYS A 95 10.28 6.76 8.87
CA CYS A 95 10.92 7.80 8.07
C CYS A 95 10.21 9.16 8.15
N LEU A 96 9.02 9.21 8.74
CA LEU A 96 8.23 10.44 8.88
C LEU A 96 8.67 11.20 10.14
N ARG A 97 9.74 11.97 10.00
CA ARG A 97 10.27 12.78 11.11
C ARG A 97 9.97 14.25 10.87
N THR A 98 9.43 14.91 11.90
CA THR A 98 9.32 16.36 11.93
C THR A 98 10.72 16.95 12.08
N GLU A 99 11.07 17.89 11.23
CA GLU A 99 12.33 18.64 11.31
C GLU A 99 12.05 20.03 11.86
N ALA A 100 12.87 20.48 12.80
CA ALA A 100 12.82 21.83 13.33
C ALA A 100 14.15 22.53 13.06
N ILE A 101 14.09 23.64 12.34
CA ILE A 101 15.25 24.45 11.96
C ILE A 101 15.13 25.80 12.71
N SER A 102 16.07 26.07 13.62
CA SER A 102 16.12 27.31 14.37
C SER A 102 17.28 28.17 13.89
N GLY A 103 17.06 29.48 13.79
CA GLY A 103 18.04 30.49 13.42
C GLY A 103 17.73 31.83 14.08
N ASP A 104 18.55 32.84 13.80
CA ASP A 104 18.41 34.17 14.39
C ASP A 104 17.07 34.83 14.06
N ASP A 105 16.48 34.51 12.90
CA ASP A 105 15.26 35.12 12.40
C ASP A 105 13.99 34.30 12.70
N GLY A 106 14.09 33.17 13.40
CA GLY A 106 12.91 32.38 13.82
C GLY A 106 13.08 30.86 13.81
N LEU A 107 11.95 30.18 13.88
CA LEU A 107 11.81 28.72 13.89
C LEU A 107 10.97 28.25 12.70
N THR A 108 11.49 27.33 11.92
CA THR A 108 10.74 26.62 10.86
C THR A 108 10.54 25.18 11.26
N ILE A 109 9.29 24.70 11.14
CA ILE A 109 8.95 23.28 11.31
C ILE A 109 8.58 22.72 9.95
N VAL A 110 9.16 21.58 9.58
CA VAL A 110 8.90 20.87 8.33
C VAL A 110 8.25 19.51 8.64
N GLU A 111 7.11 19.27 8.06
CA GLU A 111 6.38 18.00 8.17
C GLU A 111 5.97 17.50 6.79
N HIS A 112 5.91 16.15 6.64
CA HIS A 112 5.43 15.52 5.42
C HIS A 112 3.90 15.50 5.37
N SER A 113 3.34 15.91 4.24
CA SER A 113 1.91 15.91 3.97
C SER A 113 1.58 14.90 2.86
N PRO A 114 0.42 14.21 2.91
CA PRO A 114 0.02 13.29 1.86
C PRO A 114 -0.31 14.01 0.55
N TYR A 115 -0.02 13.35 -0.57
CA TYR A 115 -0.46 13.78 -1.90
C TYR A 115 -1.95 13.48 -2.16
N GLY A 116 -2.45 12.38 -1.60
CA GLY A 116 -3.80 11.90 -1.82
C GLY A 116 -3.85 10.54 -2.49
N VAL A 117 -4.64 10.39 -3.56
CA VAL A 117 -4.70 9.14 -4.34
C VAL A 117 -3.54 9.09 -5.32
N ILE A 118 -2.76 8.01 -5.27
CA ILE A 118 -1.58 7.80 -6.12
C ILE A 118 -1.88 6.68 -7.11
N GLY A 119 -1.68 6.96 -8.40
CA GLY A 119 -1.69 5.93 -9.46
C GLY A 119 -0.33 5.26 -9.56
N ALA A 120 -0.28 3.93 -9.50
CA ALA A 120 0.94 3.14 -9.54
C ALA A 120 0.89 2.09 -10.65
N ILE A 121 1.91 2.08 -11.53
CA ILE A 121 2.07 1.07 -12.58
C ILE A 121 3.07 0.03 -12.10
N THR A 122 2.72 -1.26 -12.20
CA THR A 122 3.59 -2.34 -11.78
C THR A 122 4.20 -3.10 -12.96
N PRO A 123 5.50 -3.48 -12.87
CA PRO A 123 6.16 -4.26 -13.91
C PRO A 123 5.80 -5.75 -13.83
N VAL A 124 6.09 -6.50 -14.89
CA VAL A 124 5.97 -7.96 -14.90
C VAL A 124 7.10 -8.65 -14.12
N THR A 125 8.29 -8.04 -14.07
CA THR A 125 9.49 -8.66 -13.49
C THR A 125 9.45 -8.74 -11.95
N ASN A 126 8.83 -7.75 -11.31
CA ASN A 126 8.72 -7.66 -9.85
C ASN A 126 7.30 -7.25 -9.42
N PRO A 127 6.27 -8.05 -9.77
CA PRO A 127 4.87 -7.63 -9.59
C PRO A 127 4.49 -7.49 -8.12
N THR A 128 4.78 -8.49 -7.31
CA THR A 128 4.41 -8.53 -5.89
C THR A 128 5.26 -7.60 -5.05
N GLU A 129 6.56 -7.59 -5.32
CA GLU A 129 7.52 -6.75 -4.62
C GLU A 129 7.20 -5.26 -4.82
N THR A 130 6.79 -4.86 -6.03
CA THR A 130 6.40 -3.48 -6.33
C THR A 130 5.10 -3.10 -5.60
N ILE A 131 4.09 -3.96 -5.58
CA ILE A 131 2.85 -3.71 -4.85
C ILE A 131 3.15 -3.54 -3.36
N ILE A 132 3.88 -4.46 -2.75
CA ILE A 132 4.21 -4.41 -1.32
C ILE A 132 4.98 -3.14 -0.98
N ASN A 133 6.04 -2.84 -1.74
CA ASN A 133 6.85 -1.64 -1.54
C ASN A 133 6.02 -0.36 -1.63
N ASN A 134 5.22 -0.25 -2.68
CA ASN A 134 4.41 0.95 -2.92
C ASN A 134 3.32 1.12 -1.85
N VAL A 135 2.64 0.05 -1.47
CA VAL A 135 1.63 0.12 -0.41
C VAL A 135 2.26 0.57 0.91
N ILE A 136 3.37 -0.06 1.34
CA ILE A 136 4.04 0.32 2.58
C ILE A 136 4.45 1.80 2.55
N SER A 137 5.13 2.24 1.50
CA SER A 137 5.63 3.61 1.39
C SER A 137 4.48 4.64 1.29
N MET A 138 3.48 4.38 0.45
CA MET A 138 2.40 5.33 0.18
C MET A 138 1.43 5.44 1.36
N LEU A 139 1.04 4.31 1.98
CA LEU A 139 0.19 4.34 3.15
C LEU A 139 0.92 4.96 4.35
N SER A 140 2.21 4.70 4.53
CA SER A 140 2.99 5.37 5.58
C SER A 140 2.92 6.88 5.44
N GLY A 141 3.06 7.41 4.21
CA GLY A 141 2.92 8.82 3.89
C GLY A 141 1.49 9.38 3.97
N GLY A 142 0.49 8.55 4.32
CA GLY A 142 -0.91 8.97 4.44
C GLY A 142 -1.68 9.02 3.13
N ASN A 143 -1.20 8.32 2.09
CA ASN A 143 -1.81 8.28 0.78
C ASN A 143 -2.59 6.98 0.57
N SER A 144 -3.57 6.98 -0.33
CA SER A 144 -4.13 5.77 -0.93
C SER A 144 -3.48 5.49 -2.28
N VAL A 145 -3.63 4.26 -2.80
CA VAL A 145 -2.99 3.86 -4.06
C VAL A 145 -3.94 3.04 -4.93
N VAL A 146 -3.92 3.32 -6.23
CA VAL A 146 -4.59 2.54 -7.27
C VAL A 146 -3.53 1.94 -8.18
N PHE A 147 -3.57 0.62 -8.35
CA PHE A 147 -2.62 -0.10 -9.18
C PHE A 147 -3.16 -0.37 -10.58
N ASN A 148 -2.35 -0.05 -11.58
CA ASN A 148 -2.50 -0.57 -12.94
C ASN A 148 -1.40 -1.60 -13.18
N VAL A 149 -1.79 -2.87 -13.19
CA VAL A 149 -0.85 -3.99 -13.19
C VAL A 149 -0.51 -4.46 -14.60
N HIS A 150 0.70 -5.03 -14.77
CA HIS A 150 1.08 -5.60 -16.06
C HIS A 150 0.16 -6.78 -16.42
N PRO A 151 -0.33 -6.89 -17.67
CA PRO A 151 -1.26 -7.93 -18.09
C PRO A 151 -0.79 -9.37 -17.84
N SER A 152 0.52 -9.62 -17.92
CA SER A 152 1.13 -10.94 -17.68
C SER A 152 1.42 -11.25 -16.20
N ALA A 153 0.93 -10.43 -15.27
CA ALA A 153 1.06 -10.64 -13.82
C ALA A 153 -0.24 -10.27 -13.09
N LYS A 154 -1.37 -10.40 -13.78
CA LYS A 154 -2.67 -9.92 -13.31
C LYS A 154 -3.18 -10.67 -12.09
N GLU A 155 -3.11 -12.00 -12.10
CA GLU A 155 -3.67 -12.82 -11.04
C GLU A 155 -2.84 -12.75 -9.74
N VAL A 156 -1.51 -12.76 -9.85
CA VAL A 156 -0.66 -12.61 -8.67
C VAL A 156 -0.79 -11.20 -8.06
N CYS A 157 -0.91 -10.17 -8.88
CA CYS A 157 -1.16 -8.80 -8.40
C CYS A 157 -2.53 -8.67 -7.75
N ARG A 158 -3.57 -9.27 -8.35
CA ARG A 158 -4.91 -9.36 -7.76
C ARG A 158 -4.88 -9.99 -6.38
N PHE A 159 -4.23 -11.15 -6.26
CA PHE A 159 -4.07 -11.83 -4.98
C PHE A 159 -3.31 -10.95 -3.96
N ALA A 160 -2.24 -10.27 -4.36
CA ALA A 160 -1.48 -9.39 -3.49
C ALA A 160 -2.33 -8.22 -2.95
N VAL A 161 -3.11 -7.57 -3.81
CA VAL A 161 -4.02 -6.48 -3.41
C VAL A 161 -5.09 -6.99 -2.45
N GLN A 162 -5.74 -8.11 -2.77
CA GLN A 162 -6.76 -8.70 -1.89
C GLN A 162 -6.20 -9.11 -0.53
N MET A 163 -5.01 -9.71 -0.51
CA MET A 163 -4.32 -10.10 0.72
C MET A 163 -4.06 -8.88 1.62
N ILE A 164 -3.58 -7.79 1.04
CA ILE A 164 -3.31 -6.54 1.75
C ILE A 164 -4.61 -5.93 2.29
N ASN A 165 -5.64 -5.81 1.46
CA ASN A 165 -6.92 -5.24 1.88
C ASN A 165 -7.65 -6.08 2.96
N ARG A 166 -7.37 -7.37 3.05
CA ARG A 166 -7.88 -8.20 4.17
C ARG A 166 -7.08 -8.03 5.45
N ALA A 167 -5.87 -7.49 5.36
CA ALA A 167 -4.98 -7.30 6.50
C ALA A 167 -5.21 -5.98 7.23
N ILE A 168 -5.81 -5.01 6.56
CA ILE A 168 -6.09 -3.67 7.07
C ILE A 168 -7.57 -3.47 7.38
#